data_d4f18521fdeb1e98329ba5db1dd7feb7
#
_entry.id   d4f18521fdeb1e98329ba5db1dd7feb7
#
_cell.length_a   1.000
_cell.length_b   1.000
_cell.length_c   1.000
_cell.angle_alpha   90.00
_cell.angle_beta   90.00
_cell.angle_gamma   90.00
#
_symmetry.space_group_name_H-M   'P 1'
#
loop_
_entity.id
_entity.type
_entity.pdbx_description
1 polymer ?
#
loop_
_entity_poly.entity_id
_entity_poly.type
_entity_poly.pdbx_seq_one_letter_code
_entity_poly.pdbx_strand_id
1 'polypeptide(L)'
;DLASANTRARLRMTTLYAIAGSNNGIVVGTGNKVEDFGVGFFTKYGDGGVDISPLADMYKSEVYALAEAMGIAQEIQEAAPTDGLWNDGRTDEDQMGATYEELEWAMREIENSSSEPLTARQGEVLEIYWRLHNANSHKMNSIPIFKR
;
A
#
# COMPACT_ATOMS: atom_id res chain seq x y z
N ASP A 1 6.98 -17.85 -5.33
CA ASP A 1 5.62 -17.57 -5.77
C ASP A 1 4.89 -16.66 -4.79
N LEU A 2 3.73 -16.13 -5.18
CA LEU A 2 2.93 -15.20 -4.37
C LEU A 2 2.46 -15.81 -3.04
N ALA A 3 2.15 -17.10 -3.02
CA ALA A 3 1.72 -17.77 -1.79
C ALA A 3 2.84 -17.78 -0.74
N SER A 4 4.08 -18.00 -1.17
CA SER A 4 5.26 -17.94 -0.30
C SER A 4 5.55 -16.51 0.19
N ALA A 5 5.41 -15.51 -0.68
CA ALA A 5 5.54 -14.10 -0.31
C ALA A 5 4.50 -13.71 0.76
N ASN A 6 3.23 -14.02 0.53
CA ASN A 6 2.15 -13.80 1.49
C ASN A 6 2.38 -14.54 2.82
N THR A 7 2.95 -15.74 2.79
CA THR A 7 3.29 -16.49 4.01
C THR A 7 4.36 -15.77 4.80
N ARG A 8 5.41 -15.24 4.15
CA ARG A 8 6.44 -14.45 4.83
C ARG A 8 5.86 -13.19 5.49
N ALA A 9 5.00 -12.45 4.80
CA ALA A 9 4.33 -11.27 5.35
C ALA A 9 3.50 -11.63 6.61
N ARG A 10 2.75 -12.74 6.57
CA ARG A 10 1.96 -13.19 7.73
C ARG A 10 2.81 -13.67 8.90
N LEU A 11 3.94 -14.32 8.64
CA LEU A 11 4.87 -14.69 9.70
C LEU A 11 5.49 -13.45 10.39
N ARG A 12 5.84 -12.41 9.61
CA ARG A 12 6.28 -11.11 10.18
C ARG A 12 5.20 -10.51 11.07
N MET A 13 3.96 -10.44 10.60
CA MET A 13 2.81 -9.95 11.37
C MET A 13 2.64 -10.74 12.69
N THR A 14 2.61 -12.05 12.62
CA THR A 14 2.48 -12.90 13.81
C THR A 14 3.59 -12.64 14.82
N THR A 15 4.83 -12.46 14.36
CA THR A 15 5.98 -12.14 15.22
C THR A 15 5.81 -10.77 15.89
N LEU A 16 5.40 -9.75 15.13
CA LEU A 16 5.16 -8.41 15.66
C LEU A 16 4.08 -8.40 16.74
N TYR A 17 2.96 -9.09 16.51
CA TYR A 17 1.90 -9.22 17.51
C TYR A 17 2.33 -10.00 18.77
N ALA A 18 3.15 -11.03 18.62
CA ALA A 18 3.72 -11.75 19.77
C ALA A 18 4.59 -10.83 20.62
N ILE A 19 5.45 -10.02 20.00
CA ILE A 19 6.30 -9.05 20.68
C ILE A 19 5.45 -7.94 21.32
N ALA A 20 4.51 -7.35 20.58
CA ALA A 20 3.63 -6.31 21.09
C ALA A 20 2.82 -6.80 22.29
N GLY A 21 2.18 -7.96 22.19
CA GLY A 21 1.42 -8.55 23.30
C GLY A 21 2.26 -8.84 24.53
N SER A 22 3.52 -9.27 24.37
CA SER A 22 4.43 -9.52 25.48
C SER A 22 4.90 -8.24 26.19
N ASN A 23 4.77 -7.07 25.53
CA ASN A 23 5.24 -5.79 26.03
C ASN A 23 4.10 -4.78 26.29
N ASN A 24 2.85 -5.21 26.32
CA ASN A 24 1.67 -4.33 26.40
C ASN A 24 1.67 -3.23 25.33
N GLY A 25 2.16 -3.55 24.15
CA GLY A 25 2.25 -2.67 22.99
C GLY A 25 1.19 -2.96 21.95
N ILE A 26 1.20 -2.16 20.89
CA ILE A 26 0.35 -2.31 19.70
C ILE A 26 1.22 -2.42 18.46
N VAL A 27 0.66 -2.93 17.37
CA VAL A 27 1.31 -2.98 16.05
C VAL A 27 0.89 -1.77 15.23
N VAL A 28 1.87 -0.98 14.80
CA VAL A 28 1.66 0.22 13.98
C VAL A 28 1.93 -0.10 12.52
N GLY A 29 0.95 0.14 11.66
CA GLY A 29 1.05 -0.01 10.22
C GLY A 29 1.84 1.12 9.57
N THR A 30 2.43 0.83 8.42
CA THR A 30 3.26 1.76 7.64
C THR A 30 2.74 1.97 6.21
N GLY A 31 1.63 1.34 5.84
CA GLY A 31 0.99 1.51 4.54
C GLY A 31 0.46 2.94 4.34
N ASN A 32 0.47 3.42 3.12
CA ASN A 32 -0.03 4.71 2.71
C ASN A 32 -1.36 4.60 1.94
N LYS A 33 -1.96 5.73 1.60
CA LYS A 33 -3.29 5.80 0.95
C LYS A 33 -3.33 5.04 -0.38
N VAL A 34 -2.26 5.11 -1.19
CA VAL A 34 -2.18 4.40 -2.48
C VAL A 34 -2.18 2.88 -2.26
N GLU A 35 -1.32 2.40 -1.35
CA GLU A 35 -1.17 0.97 -1.07
C GLU A 35 -2.42 0.40 -0.40
N ASP A 36 -2.90 1.04 0.68
CA ASP A 36 -3.94 0.47 1.53
C ASP A 36 -5.36 0.63 0.96
N PHE A 37 -5.67 1.79 0.36
CA PHE A 37 -7.03 2.09 -0.10
C PHE A 37 -7.14 2.35 -1.60
N GLY A 38 -6.03 2.64 -2.30
CA GLY A 38 -6.00 2.78 -3.74
C GLY A 38 -6.02 1.43 -4.43
N VAL A 39 -4.90 0.73 -4.41
CA VAL A 39 -4.69 -0.51 -5.19
C VAL A 39 -4.73 -1.79 -4.36
N GLY A 40 -4.76 -1.71 -3.04
CA GLY A 40 -4.72 -2.86 -2.14
C GLY A 40 -3.42 -3.65 -2.25
N PHE A 41 -2.29 -2.95 -2.37
CA PHE A 41 -0.96 -3.55 -2.51
C PHE A 41 -0.38 -3.91 -1.14
N PHE A 42 -0.99 -4.89 -0.50
CA PHE A 42 -0.56 -5.47 0.78
C PHE A 42 -1.06 -6.90 0.93
N THR A 43 -0.51 -7.63 1.85
CA THR A 43 -1.01 -8.95 2.23
C THR A 43 -2.08 -8.82 3.33
N LYS A 44 -3.30 -9.25 3.03
CA LYS A 44 -4.37 -9.33 4.06
C LYS A 44 -3.91 -10.22 5.22
N TYR A 45 -3.95 -9.67 6.44
CA TYR A 45 -3.42 -10.32 7.65
C TYR A 45 -1.90 -10.59 7.61
N GLY A 46 -1.17 -9.85 6.79
CA GLY A 46 0.28 -9.73 6.81
C GLY A 46 0.65 -8.32 7.24
N ASP A 47 1.25 -7.56 6.37
CA ASP A 47 1.53 -6.13 6.56
C ASP A 47 0.28 -5.27 6.74
N GLY A 48 -0.88 -5.70 6.19
CA GLY A 48 -2.19 -5.09 6.49
C GLY A 48 -2.82 -5.53 7.82
N GLY A 49 -2.17 -6.39 8.60
CA GLY A 49 -2.62 -6.82 9.92
C GLY A 49 -2.02 -5.96 11.03
N VAL A 50 -2.65 -4.85 11.36
CA VAL A 50 -2.13 -3.83 12.29
C VAL A 50 -3.24 -3.30 13.18
N ASP A 51 -2.89 -2.65 14.31
CA ASP A 51 -3.84 -2.04 15.23
C ASP A 51 -4.17 -0.59 14.84
N ILE A 52 -3.20 0.15 14.31
CA ILE A 52 -3.37 1.52 13.81
C ILE A 52 -2.56 1.73 12.52
N SER A 53 -3.02 2.62 11.66
CA SER A 53 -2.37 2.99 10.39
C SER A 53 -2.25 4.51 10.26
N PRO A 54 -1.25 5.15 10.88
CA PRO A 54 -1.16 6.62 10.93
C PRO A 54 -0.88 7.28 9.59
N LEU A 55 -0.35 6.55 8.60
CA LEU A 55 -0.05 7.05 7.25
C LEU A 55 -1.11 6.70 6.20
N ALA A 56 -2.13 5.93 6.56
CA ALA A 56 -3.06 5.33 5.59
C ALA A 56 -3.92 6.33 4.80
N ASP A 57 -4.10 7.56 5.28
CA ASP A 57 -4.79 8.64 4.56
C ASP A 57 -3.84 9.61 3.84
N MET A 58 -2.55 9.35 3.87
CA MET A 58 -1.53 10.14 3.19
C MET A 58 -1.11 9.47 1.89
N TYR A 59 -1.00 10.25 0.82
CA TYR A 59 -0.36 9.80 -0.41
C TYR A 59 1.14 9.55 -0.19
N LYS A 60 1.78 8.75 -1.05
CA LYS A 60 3.22 8.47 -0.96
C LYS A 60 4.06 9.76 -1.02
N SER A 61 3.69 10.70 -1.88
CA SER A 61 4.33 12.01 -1.98
C SER A 61 4.24 12.80 -0.67
N GLU A 62 3.11 12.73 0.02
CA GLU A 62 2.91 13.39 1.32
C GLU A 62 3.74 12.72 2.43
N VAL A 63 3.90 11.39 2.37
CA VAL A 63 4.79 10.66 3.30
C VAL A 63 6.24 11.09 3.10
N TYR A 64 6.70 11.28 1.87
CA TYR A 64 8.05 11.82 1.59
C TYR A 64 8.21 13.26 2.11
N ALA A 65 7.24 14.12 1.86
CA ALA A 65 7.26 15.51 2.37
C ALA A 65 7.30 15.55 3.91
N LEU A 66 6.55 14.67 4.57
CA LEU A 66 6.58 14.51 6.02
C LEU A 66 7.95 14.02 6.50
N ALA A 67 8.53 13.04 5.83
CA ALA A 67 9.85 12.50 6.16
C ALA A 67 10.94 13.58 6.07
N GLU A 68 10.91 14.39 5.02
CA GLU A 68 11.81 15.55 4.86
C GLU A 68 11.64 16.55 6.01
N ALA A 69 10.39 16.94 6.31
CA ALA A 69 10.08 17.89 7.38
C ALA A 69 10.50 17.37 8.77
N MET A 70 10.48 16.06 8.98
CA MET A 70 10.94 15.41 10.22
C MET A 70 12.45 15.17 10.27
N GLY A 71 13.19 15.48 9.21
CA GLY A 71 14.64 15.25 9.13
C GLY A 71 15.03 13.76 9.12
N ILE A 72 14.19 12.91 8.52
CA ILE A 72 14.53 11.50 8.32
C ILE A 72 15.76 11.40 7.42
N ALA A 73 16.67 10.46 7.71
CA ALA A 73 17.91 10.28 6.97
C ALA A 73 17.67 10.14 5.46
N GLN A 74 18.50 10.81 4.66
CA GLN A 74 18.34 10.91 3.21
C GLN A 74 18.38 9.52 2.54
N GLU A 75 19.24 8.63 3.05
CA GLU A 75 19.37 7.27 2.55
C GLU A 75 18.05 6.47 2.66
N ILE A 76 17.21 6.79 3.65
CA ILE A 76 15.88 6.17 3.81
C ILE A 76 14.91 6.76 2.81
N GLN A 77 14.96 8.09 2.60
CA GLN A 77 14.06 8.79 1.69
C GLN A 77 14.34 8.44 0.21
N GLU A 78 15.61 8.19 -0.15
CA GLU A 78 16.04 7.82 -1.51
C GLU A 78 15.92 6.32 -1.82
N ALA A 79 15.68 5.49 -0.81
CA ALA A 79 15.53 4.05 -1.00
C ALA A 79 14.30 3.73 -1.85
N ALA A 80 14.48 2.93 -2.90
CA ALA A 80 13.36 2.48 -3.73
C ALA A 80 12.37 1.65 -2.89
N PRO A 81 11.06 1.93 -2.97
CA PRO A 81 10.06 1.16 -2.25
C PRO A 81 10.07 -0.32 -2.65
N THR A 82 10.16 -1.21 -1.66
CA THR A 82 10.12 -2.66 -1.88
C THR A 82 9.51 -3.36 -0.66
N ASP A 83 8.69 -4.38 -0.91
CA ASP A 83 8.11 -5.23 0.14
C ASP A 83 9.13 -6.19 0.78
N GLY A 84 10.28 -6.39 0.13
CA GLY A 84 11.33 -7.30 0.60
C GLY A 84 10.88 -8.76 0.68
N LEU A 85 9.87 -9.15 -0.11
CA LEU A 85 9.31 -10.51 -0.16
C LEU A 85 9.84 -11.35 -1.32
N TRP A 86 10.60 -10.74 -2.24
CA TRP A 86 11.14 -11.36 -3.44
C TRP A 86 12.67 -11.35 -3.43
N ASN A 87 13.28 -12.31 -4.15
CA ASN A 87 14.74 -12.44 -4.19
C ASN A 87 15.37 -11.84 -5.46
N ASP A 88 14.57 -11.21 -6.30
CA ASP A 88 14.99 -10.67 -7.61
C ASP A 88 15.16 -9.14 -7.61
N GLY A 89 14.95 -8.50 -6.44
CA GLY A 89 15.16 -7.06 -6.28
C GLY A 89 14.09 -6.16 -6.91
N ARG A 90 12.94 -6.75 -7.31
CA ARG A 90 11.84 -5.96 -7.89
C ARG A 90 11.32 -4.92 -6.89
N THR A 91 10.93 -3.78 -7.41
CA THR A 91 10.30 -2.70 -6.65
C THR A 91 8.78 -2.91 -6.57
N ASP A 92 8.12 -2.12 -5.72
CA ASP A 92 6.66 -2.10 -5.63
C ASP A 92 6.05 -1.58 -6.94
N GLU A 93 6.66 -0.58 -7.57
CA GLU A 93 6.22 -0.02 -8.86
C GLU A 93 6.33 -1.04 -10.00
N ASP A 94 7.41 -1.85 -10.02
CA ASP A 94 7.53 -2.96 -10.97
C ASP A 94 6.38 -3.97 -10.83
N GLN A 95 5.94 -4.22 -9.61
CA GLN A 95 4.86 -5.15 -9.31
C GLN A 95 3.48 -4.58 -9.65
N MET A 96 3.27 -3.30 -9.42
CA MET A 96 2.01 -2.61 -9.73
C MET A 96 1.85 -2.32 -11.22
N GLY A 97 2.96 -2.03 -11.92
CA GLY A 97 2.98 -1.64 -13.34
C GLY A 97 2.71 -0.16 -13.58
N ALA A 98 2.75 0.64 -12.53
CA ALA A 98 2.66 2.10 -12.55
C ALA A 98 3.45 2.69 -11.38
N THR A 99 3.90 3.95 -11.51
CA THR A 99 4.57 4.64 -10.42
C THR A 99 3.57 5.11 -9.35
N TYR A 100 4.06 5.40 -8.15
CA TYR A 100 3.22 5.99 -7.10
C TYR A 100 2.61 7.32 -7.54
N GLU A 101 3.37 8.17 -8.24
CA GLU A 101 2.88 9.44 -8.77
C GLU A 101 1.73 9.25 -9.76
N GLU A 102 1.84 8.28 -10.66
CA GLU A 102 0.79 7.92 -11.61
C GLU A 102 -0.47 7.41 -10.90
N LEU A 103 -0.32 6.57 -9.89
CA LEU A 103 -1.45 6.03 -9.11
C LEU A 103 -2.11 7.11 -8.25
N GLU A 104 -1.34 8.03 -7.65
CA GLU A 104 -1.87 9.21 -6.95
C GLU A 104 -2.67 10.10 -7.90
N TRP A 105 -2.14 10.35 -9.10
CA TRP A 105 -2.88 11.08 -10.12
C TRP A 105 -4.20 10.39 -10.43
N ALA A 106 -4.20 9.08 -10.66
CA ALA A 106 -5.42 8.33 -10.96
C ALA A 106 -6.46 8.44 -9.84
N MET A 107 -6.05 8.34 -8.58
CA MET A 107 -6.93 8.50 -7.42
C MET A 107 -7.54 9.89 -7.36
N ARG A 108 -6.74 10.94 -7.56
CA ARG A 108 -7.21 12.35 -7.58
C ARG A 108 -8.15 12.61 -8.76
N GLU A 109 -7.87 12.03 -9.92
CA GLU A 109 -8.71 12.15 -11.13
C GLU A 109 -10.09 11.53 -10.89
N ILE A 110 -10.14 10.35 -10.28
CA ILE A 110 -11.38 9.67 -9.91
C ILE A 110 -12.18 10.48 -8.88
N GLU A 111 -11.51 11.01 -7.85
CA GLU A 111 -12.15 11.84 -6.82
C GLU A 111 -12.72 13.14 -7.40
N ASN A 112 -12.01 13.78 -8.31
CA ASN A 112 -12.39 15.09 -8.89
C ASN A 112 -13.34 14.96 -10.09
N SER A 113 -13.47 13.77 -10.69
CA SER A 113 -14.32 13.53 -11.87
C SER A 113 -14.05 14.52 -13.00
N SER A 114 -12.77 14.78 -13.33
CA SER A 114 -12.38 15.69 -14.41
C SER A 114 -12.97 15.21 -15.76
N SER A 115 -13.28 16.18 -16.61
CA SER A 115 -13.77 15.93 -17.98
C SER A 115 -12.70 16.23 -19.05
N GLU A 116 -11.45 16.42 -18.64
CA GLU A 116 -10.36 16.71 -19.57
C GLU A 116 -9.98 15.45 -20.38
N PRO A 117 -9.57 15.62 -21.64
CA PRO A 117 -9.12 14.49 -22.46
C PRO A 117 -7.88 13.83 -21.86
N LEU A 118 -7.93 12.53 -21.69
CA LEU A 118 -6.82 11.74 -21.17
C LEU A 118 -5.75 11.49 -22.24
N THR A 119 -4.48 11.51 -21.85
CA THR A 119 -3.41 10.95 -22.67
C THR A 119 -3.51 9.43 -22.72
N ALA A 120 -2.82 8.80 -23.67
CA ALA A 120 -2.79 7.33 -23.77
C ALA A 120 -2.28 6.67 -22.47
N ARG A 121 -1.20 7.22 -21.87
CA ARG A 121 -0.64 6.70 -20.62
C ARG A 121 -1.59 6.87 -19.43
N GLN A 122 -2.26 7.99 -19.33
CA GLN A 122 -3.27 8.21 -18.29
C GLN A 122 -4.43 7.23 -18.38
N GLY A 123 -4.89 6.90 -19.61
CA GLY A 123 -5.88 5.86 -19.81
C GLY A 123 -5.38 4.49 -19.32
N GLU A 124 -4.15 4.11 -19.70
CA GLU A 124 -3.52 2.88 -19.23
C GLU A 124 -3.39 2.82 -17.69
N VAL A 125 -2.97 3.91 -17.06
CA VAL A 125 -2.82 4.00 -15.59
C VAL A 125 -4.17 3.82 -14.89
N LEU A 126 -5.25 4.40 -15.41
CA LEU A 126 -6.60 4.18 -14.87
C LEU A 126 -7.03 2.71 -15.01
N GLU A 127 -6.71 2.05 -16.12
CA GLU A 127 -6.99 0.62 -16.29
C GLU A 127 -6.20 -0.23 -15.28
N ILE A 128 -4.91 0.07 -15.06
CA ILE A 128 -4.07 -0.57 -14.05
C ILE A 128 -4.68 -0.37 -12.66
N TYR A 129 -5.01 0.87 -12.31
CA TYR A 129 -5.62 1.21 -11.02
C TYR A 129 -6.90 0.40 -10.77
N TRP A 130 -7.85 0.45 -11.69
CA TRP A 130 -9.13 -0.25 -11.53
C TRP A 130 -8.98 -1.76 -11.49
N ARG A 131 -8.06 -2.32 -12.28
CA ARG A 131 -7.76 -3.75 -12.24
C ARG A 131 -7.25 -4.17 -10.86
N LEU A 132 -6.30 -3.42 -10.28
CA LEU A 132 -5.74 -3.70 -8.97
C LEU A 132 -6.76 -3.46 -7.85
N HIS A 133 -7.45 -2.33 -7.88
CA HIS A 133 -8.48 -1.96 -6.91
C HIS A 133 -9.57 -3.02 -6.82
N ASN A 134 -10.13 -3.42 -7.95
CA ASN A 134 -11.21 -4.40 -7.99
C ASN A 134 -10.74 -5.79 -7.53
N ALA A 135 -9.57 -6.24 -7.96
CA ALA A 135 -9.00 -7.52 -7.55
C ALA A 135 -8.72 -7.59 -6.04
N ASN A 136 -8.34 -6.46 -5.45
CA ASN A 136 -7.92 -6.35 -4.06
C ASN A 136 -8.98 -5.75 -3.12
N SER A 137 -10.15 -5.36 -3.61
CA SER A 137 -11.22 -4.71 -2.83
C SER A 137 -11.60 -5.47 -1.56
N HIS A 138 -11.55 -6.80 -1.59
CA HIS A 138 -11.79 -7.66 -0.43
C HIS A 138 -10.80 -7.48 0.72
N LYS A 139 -9.64 -6.88 0.48
CA LYS A 139 -8.65 -6.55 1.52
C LYS A 139 -8.97 -5.23 2.19
N MET A 140 -9.51 -4.27 1.44
CA MET A 140 -9.79 -2.89 1.86
C MET A 140 -11.14 -2.76 2.56
N ASN A 141 -12.05 -3.68 2.30
CA ASN A 141 -13.38 -3.68 2.88
C ASN A 141 -13.48 -4.55 4.14
N SER A 142 -14.45 -4.21 4.99
CA SER A 142 -14.80 -5.03 6.15
C SER A 142 -15.15 -6.47 5.73
N ILE A 143 -14.85 -7.42 6.61
CA ILE A 143 -15.19 -8.83 6.38
C ILE A 143 -16.71 -8.96 6.17
N PRO A 144 -17.17 -9.62 5.08
CA PRO A 144 -18.59 -9.86 4.86
C PRO A 144 -19.21 -10.67 6.01
N ILE A 145 -20.28 -10.17 6.56
CA ILE A 145 -21.02 -10.83 7.65
C ILE A 145 -22.38 -11.25 7.11
N PHE A 146 -22.70 -12.54 7.28
CA PHE A 146 -24.03 -13.05 6.98
C PHE A 146 -25.05 -12.43 7.96
N LYS A 147 -26.07 -11.77 7.42
CA LYS A 147 -27.20 -11.24 8.20
C LYS A 147 -28.39 -12.19 8.05
N ARG A 148 -29.01 -12.53 9.18
CA ARG A 148 -30.26 -13.31 9.25
C ARG A 148 -31.43 -12.44 8.91
#